data_548c7fa946e8e46867cbf8b9d6030e22
#
_entry.id   548c7fa946e8e46867cbf8b9d6030e22
#
_cell.length_a   1.000
_cell.length_b   1.000
_cell.length_c   1.000
_cell.angle_alpha   90.00
_cell.angle_beta   90.00
_cell.angle_gamma   90.00
#
_symmetry.space_group_name_H-M   'P 1'
#
loop_
_entity.id
_entity.type
_entity.pdbx_description
1 polymer ?
#
loop_
_entity_poly.entity_id
_entity_poly.type
_entity_poly.pdbx_seq_one_letter_code
_entity_poly.pdbx_strand_id
1 'polypeptide(L)'
;MRKSLLLAAVAAMALGSGSALAKKQLVIVVKGLDNPFFEAIHQGCEKWNKENASSEYECFYTGPASTSDEAGEAQIVQDMLSKPDTAAMAISPSNAPLIAQTIKSANPSIPIMTVDADLAKEDAALRKTYLGTDNYLMGKRIGEYIKKAKPNGGTICTIEGNPAADNILRRAQGMRDALSGKEGLPALAGEGGWTEVAGCPVFTNDDGAKGVQAMTDILAANPKLDAFGIMGGWPLFGAPQPYRDLFKPMADKIAKNEFVIGAADTIGDEVAIAREGLVTALVGQRPFEMGYKAPSVMLDLIQGKKVDDPVFTGLDECTKDTVDTCIQK
;
A
#
# COMPACT_ATOMS: atom_id res chain seq x y z
N MET A 1 -72.44 -54.22 13.04
CA MET A 1 -71.97 -52.83 13.11
C MET A 1 -70.52 -52.84 13.50
N ARG A 2 -69.59 -52.79 12.55
CA ARG A 2 -68.09 -52.78 12.78
C ARG A 2 -67.57 -51.38 12.61
N LYS A 3 -67.01 -50.79 13.65
CA LYS A 3 -66.34 -49.49 13.58
C LYS A 3 -64.83 -49.73 13.30
N SER A 4 -64.39 -49.28 12.14
CA SER A 4 -62.99 -49.29 11.71
C SER A 4 -62.31 -48.04 12.27
N LEU A 5 -61.26 -48.20 13.11
CA LEU A 5 -60.35 -47.15 13.51
C LEU A 5 -59.25 -47.01 12.45
N LEU A 6 -59.18 -45.88 11.82
CA LEU A 6 -58.04 -45.47 11.00
C LEU A 6 -56.97 -44.78 11.91
N LEU A 7 -55.82 -45.42 12.08
CA LEU A 7 -54.63 -44.79 12.66
C LEU A 7 -53.95 -43.96 11.56
N ALA A 8 -53.94 -42.64 11.70
CA ALA A 8 -53.11 -41.74 10.91
C ALA A 8 -51.71 -41.62 11.54
N ALA A 9 -50.70 -42.18 10.90
CA ALA A 9 -49.29 -41.97 11.28
C ALA A 9 -48.83 -40.62 10.75
N VAL A 10 -48.61 -39.65 11.66
CA VAL A 10 -47.96 -38.37 11.34
C VAL A 10 -46.47 -38.59 11.39
N ALA A 11 -45.82 -38.67 10.21
CA ALA A 11 -44.37 -38.66 10.10
C ALA A 11 -43.88 -37.18 10.30
N ALA A 12 -43.31 -36.89 11.45
CA ALA A 12 -42.63 -35.63 11.70
C ALA A 12 -41.29 -35.64 10.93
N MET A 13 -41.25 -34.97 9.78
CA MET A 13 -40.01 -34.59 9.12
C MET A 13 -39.36 -33.50 9.96
N ALA A 14 -38.38 -33.85 10.77
CA ALA A 14 -37.46 -32.92 11.39
C ALA A 14 -36.57 -32.33 10.28
N LEU A 15 -36.99 -31.20 9.72
CA LEU A 15 -36.10 -30.33 8.93
C LEU A 15 -35.02 -29.82 9.85
N GLY A 16 -33.89 -30.51 9.86
CA GLY A 16 -32.68 -30.02 10.49
C GLY A 16 -32.23 -28.75 9.76
N SER A 17 -32.70 -27.60 10.23
CA SER A 17 -32.12 -26.30 9.89
C SER A 17 -30.69 -26.31 10.45
N GLY A 18 -29.73 -26.81 9.70
CA GLY A 18 -28.33 -26.60 10.00
C GLY A 18 -28.12 -25.09 9.99
N SER A 19 -28.01 -24.48 11.18
CA SER A 19 -27.52 -23.12 11.29
C SER A 19 -26.15 -23.10 10.62
N ALA A 20 -26.05 -22.50 9.43
CA ALA A 20 -24.75 -22.19 8.87
C ALA A 20 -24.02 -21.35 9.92
N LEU A 21 -23.03 -21.93 10.60
CA LEU A 21 -22.18 -21.18 11.49
C LEU A 21 -21.57 -20.05 10.69
N ALA A 22 -21.68 -18.81 11.18
CA ALA A 22 -21.02 -17.66 10.55
C ALA A 22 -19.53 -17.98 10.44
N LYS A 23 -18.94 -17.70 9.28
CA LYS A 23 -17.51 -17.93 9.04
C LYS A 23 -16.67 -17.06 9.97
N LYS A 24 -15.52 -17.57 10.37
CA LYS A 24 -14.52 -16.79 11.08
C LYS A 24 -13.84 -15.81 10.12
N GLN A 25 -13.59 -14.61 10.57
CA GLN A 25 -13.07 -13.53 9.73
C GLN A 25 -11.54 -13.46 9.80
N LEU A 26 -10.92 -13.46 8.62
CA LEU A 26 -9.54 -13.06 8.38
C LEU A 26 -9.58 -11.61 7.93
N VAL A 27 -9.39 -10.68 8.87
CA VAL A 27 -9.67 -9.26 8.65
C VAL A 27 -8.48 -8.57 8.01
N ILE A 28 -8.70 -7.81 6.95
CA ILE A 28 -7.74 -6.87 6.36
C ILE A 28 -8.26 -5.46 6.60
N VAL A 29 -7.54 -4.67 7.40
CA VAL A 29 -7.81 -3.25 7.62
C VAL A 29 -6.81 -2.45 6.82
N VAL A 30 -7.29 -1.57 5.93
CA VAL A 30 -6.46 -0.71 5.08
C VAL A 30 -6.57 0.75 5.50
N LYS A 31 -5.62 1.59 5.03
CA LYS A 31 -5.52 3.02 5.35
C LYS A 31 -6.76 3.82 4.95
N GLY A 32 -7.42 3.44 3.83
CA GLY A 32 -8.61 4.15 3.34
C GLY A 32 -9.20 3.51 2.10
N LEU A 33 -10.53 3.63 1.97
CA LEU A 33 -11.30 3.04 0.87
C LEU A 33 -11.36 3.95 -0.38
N ASP A 34 -10.90 5.20 -0.27
CA ASP A 34 -10.87 6.19 -1.35
C ASP A 34 -9.65 6.03 -2.29
N ASN A 35 -8.68 5.18 -1.95
CA ASN A 35 -7.46 5.00 -2.72
C ASN A 35 -7.52 3.72 -3.56
N PRO A 36 -7.40 3.79 -4.90
CA PRO A 36 -7.49 2.65 -5.81
C PRO A 36 -6.41 1.58 -5.59
N PHE A 37 -5.31 1.90 -4.91
CA PHE A 37 -4.31 0.93 -4.49
C PHE A 37 -4.93 -0.14 -3.57
N PHE A 38 -5.74 0.28 -2.62
CA PHE A 38 -6.38 -0.63 -1.67
C PHE A 38 -7.55 -1.41 -2.28
N GLU A 39 -8.17 -0.91 -3.35
CA GLU A 39 -9.16 -1.68 -4.11
C GLU A 39 -8.52 -2.93 -4.74
N ALA A 40 -7.27 -2.87 -5.19
CA ALA A 40 -6.58 -4.07 -5.68
C ALA A 40 -6.32 -5.10 -4.56
N ILE A 41 -6.06 -4.66 -3.32
CA ILE A 41 -6.01 -5.57 -2.14
C ILE A 41 -7.38 -6.21 -1.91
N HIS A 42 -8.47 -5.44 -1.98
CA HIS A 42 -9.83 -5.95 -1.88
C HIS A 42 -10.12 -7.05 -2.92
N GLN A 43 -9.78 -6.81 -4.17
CA GLN A 43 -9.96 -7.80 -5.25
C GLN A 43 -9.17 -9.09 -4.99
N GLY A 44 -7.96 -9.00 -4.42
CA GLY A 44 -7.18 -10.16 -3.99
C GLY A 44 -7.89 -10.95 -2.88
N CYS A 45 -8.42 -10.26 -1.86
CA CYS A 45 -9.23 -10.84 -0.79
C CYS A 45 -10.48 -11.55 -1.33
N GLU A 46 -11.22 -10.91 -2.24
CA GLU A 46 -12.39 -11.51 -2.89
C GLU A 46 -12.04 -12.76 -3.73
N LYS A 47 -10.91 -12.71 -4.47
CA LYS A 47 -10.45 -13.88 -5.23
C LYS A 47 -10.18 -15.05 -4.29
N TRP A 48 -9.49 -14.81 -3.18
CA TRP A 48 -9.25 -15.85 -2.18
C TRP A 48 -10.57 -16.44 -1.66
N ASN A 49 -11.57 -15.61 -1.34
CA ASN A 49 -12.89 -16.06 -0.91
C ASN A 49 -13.58 -16.94 -1.95
N LYS A 50 -13.52 -16.58 -3.23
CA LYS A 50 -14.09 -17.38 -4.33
C LYS A 50 -13.45 -18.77 -4.43
N GLU A 51 -12.12 -18.83 -4.27
CA GLU A 51 -11.36 -20.08 -4.36
C GLU A 51 -11.50 -20.95 -3.09
N ASN A 52 -11.82 -20.34 -1.95
CA ASN A 52 -11.95 -20.99 -0.65
C ASN A 52 -13.40 -20.95 -0.10
N ALA A 53 -14.41 -21.01 -0.97
CA ALA A 53 -15.81 -20.86 -0.59
C ALA A 53 -16.29 -21.89 0.46
N SER A 54 -15.69 -23.08 0.50
CA SER A 54 -15.99 -24.15 1.47
C SER A 54 -15.21 -24.01 2.80
N SER A 55 -14.31 -23.05 2.93
CA SER A 55 -13.55 -22.80 4.17
C SER A 55 -14.47 -22.34 5.30
N GLU A 56 -14.13 -22.67 6.54
CA GLU A 56 -14.73 -22.08 7.76
C GLU A 56 -14.32 -20.63 7.98
N TYR A 57 -13.37 -20.12 7.19
CA TYR A 57 -12.87 -18.75 7.24
C TYR A 57 -13.31 -17.98 6.00
N GLU A 58 -13.41 -16.67 6.15
CA GLU A 58 -13.58 -15.72 5.04
C GLU A 58 -12.65 -14.53 5.20
N CYS A 59 -12.15 -14.01 4.10
CA CYS A 59 -11.43 -12.74 4.08
C CYS A 59 -12.44 -11.61 4.19
N PHE A 60 -12.29 -10.75 5.18
CA PHE A 60 -13.11 -9.57 5.41
C PHE A 60 -12.25 -8.32 5.25
N TYR A 61 -12.59 -7.51 4.25
CA TYR A 61 -11.89 -6.27 3.93
C TYR A 61 -12.63 -5.05 4.46
N THR A 62 -11.91 -4.13 5.10
CA THR A 62 -12.46 -2.89 5.65
C THR A 62 -11.39 -1.80 5.82
N GLY A 63 -11.83 -0.58 6.06
CA GLY A 63 -10.99 0.59 6.33
C GLY A 63 -11.85 1.83 6.51
N PRO A 64 -11.27 2.96 6.91
CA PRO A 64 -11.98 4.24 6.93
C PRO A 64 -12.33 4.70 5.50
N ALA A 65 -13.30 5.59 5.38
CA ALA A 65 -13.72 6.11 4.07
C ALA A 65 -12.61 6.90 3.37
N SER A 66 -11.69 7.51 4.13
CA SER A 66 -10.58 8.31 3.60
C SER A 66 -9.24 7.90 4.21
N THR A 67 -8.21 7.89 3.38
CA THR A 67 -6.80 7.63 3.77
C THR A 67 -6.27 8.65 4.79
N SER A 68 -6.88 9.82 4.89
CA SER A 68 -6.52 10.84 5.88
C SER A 68 -7.18 10.65 7.25
N ASP A 69 -8.08 9.67 7.42
CA ASP A 69 -8.78 9.40 8.67
C ASP A 69 -8.06 8.36 9.53
N GLU A 70 -6.89 8.74 10.05
CA GLU A 70 -6.05 7.88 10.91
C GLU A 70 -6.78 7.42 12.18
N ALA A 71 -7.59 8.31 12.78
CA ALA A 71 -8.36 7.99 13.98
C ALA A 71 -9.47 6.98 13.67
N GLY A 72 -10.12 7.11 12.52
CA GLY A 72 -11.12 6.15 12.04
C GLY A 72 -10.49 4.77 11.77
N GLU A 73 -9.29 4.72 11.21
CA GLU A 73 -8.55 3.46 11.04
C GLU A 73 -8.29 2.79 12.41
N ALA A 74 -7.76 3.53 13.38
CA ALA A 74 -7.47 3.00 14.70
C ALA A 74 -8.75 2.50 15.42
N GLN A 75 -9.88 3.21 15.27
CA GLN A 75 -11.17 2.78 15.80
C GLN A 75 -11.65 1.48 15.15
N ILE A 76 -11.54 1.35 13.81
CA ILE A 76 -11.90 0.13 13.09
C ILE A 76 -11.04 -1.05 13.56
N VAL A 77 -9.72 -0.85 13.74
CA VAL A 77 -8.82 -1.88 14.28
C VAL A 77 -9.30 -2.33 15.66
N GLN A 78 -9.62 -1.39 16.57
CA GLN A 78 -10.11 -1.71 17.91
C GLN A 78 -11.44 -2.45 17.87
N ASP A 79 -12.37 -2.03 17.03
CA ASP A 79 -13.69 -2.65 16.88
C ASP A 79 -13.56 -4.10 16.36
N MET A 80 -12.72 -4.32 15.33
CA MET A 80 -12.49 -5.65 14.78
C MET A 80 -11.78 -6.57 15.77
N LEU A 81 -10.82 -6.07 16.57
CA LEU A 81 -10.16 -6.83 17.62
C LEU A 81 -11.11 -7.28 18.74
N SER A 82 -12.21 -6.55 18.92
CA SER A 82 -13.24 -6.84 19.93
C SER A 82 -14.28 -7.86 19.47
N LYS A 83 -14.34 -8.19 18.17
CA LYS A 83 -15.32 -9.13 17.60
C LYS A 83 -14.92 -10.58 17.85
N PRO A 84 -15.83 -11.44 18.34
CA PRO A 84 -15.51 -12.84 18.65
C PRO A 84 -15.27 -13.71 17.39
N ASP A 85 -15.72 -13.27 16.23
CA ASP A 85 -15.55 -13.94 14.95
C ASP A 85 -14.25 -13.54 14.22
N THR A 86 -13.54 -12.52 14.68
CA THR A 86 -12.21 -12.17 14.16
C THR A 86 -11.18 -13.23 14.58
N ALA A 87 -10.63 -13.96 13.61
CA ALA A 87 -9.67 -15.04 13.87
C ALA A 87 -8.21 -14.60 13.73
N ALA A 88 -7.93 -13.66 12.85
CA ALA A 88 -6.64 -13.00 12.66
C ALA A 88 -6.84 -11.67 11.96
N MET A 89 -5.84 -10.80 12.04
CA MET A 89 -5.92 -9.47 11.42
C MET A 89 -4.62 -9.09 10.71
N ALA A 90 -4.76 -8.56 9.48
CA ALA A 90 -3.72 -7.86 8.74
C ALA A 90 -4.05 -6.36 8.70
N ILE A 91 -3.11 -5.50 9.06
CA ILE A 91 -3.32 -4.05 9.15
C ILE A 91 -2.31 -3.36 8.25
N SER A 92 -2.76 -2.37 7.47
CA SER A 92 -1.89 -1.44 6.74
C SER A 92 -1.87 -0.09 7.47
N PRO A 93 -0.93 0.17 8.39
CA PRO A 93 -0.97 1.36 9.22
C PRO A 93 -0.79 2.66 8.42
N SER A 94 -1.74 3.59 8.48
CA SER A 94 -1.55 4.98 8.01
C SER A 94 -0.64 5.77 8.95
N ASN A 95 -0.81 5.56 10.25
CA ASN A 95 0.01 6.12 11.33
C ASN A 95 0.53 4.97 12.20
N ALA A 96 1.79 4.55 11.97
CA ALA A 96 2.38 3.40 12.63
C ALA A 96 2.39 3.51 14.17
N PRO A 97 2.79 4.65 14.80
CA PRO A 97 2.70 4.84 16.24
C PRO A 97 1.28 4.70 16.81
N LEU A 98 0.27 5.27 16.13
CA LEU A 98 -1.13 5.19 16.59
C LEU A 98 -1.65 3.76 16.57
N ILE A 99 -1.41 3.04 15.48
CA ILE A 99 -1.82 1.63 15.36
C ILE A 99 -1.07 0.75 16.37
N ALA A 100 0.23 0.97 16.58
CA ALA A 100 0.99 0.27 17.62
C ALA A 100 0.38 0.47 19.01
N GLN A 101 0.00 1.71 19.35
CA GLN A 101 -0.68 2.02 20.62
C GLN A 101 -2.04 1.33 20.72
N THR A 102 -2.82 1.30 19.64
CA THR A 102 -4.12 0.62 19.58
C THR A 102 -3.97 -0.88 19.84
N ILE A 103 -3.00 -1.55 19.18
CA ILE A 103 -2.71 -2.97 19.40
C ILE A 103 -2.28 -3.23 20.85
N LYS A 104 -1.36 -2.41 21.40
CA LYS A 104 -0.92 -2.53 22.81
C LYS A 104 -2.09 -2.43 23.79
N SER A 105 -2.98 -1.45 23.55
CA SER A 105 -4.14 -1.21 24.42
C SER A 105 -5.18 -2.34 24.36
N ALA A 106 -5.41 -2.88 23.16
CA ALA A 106 -6.34 -4.00 22.95
C ALA A 106 -5.78 -5.33 23.44
N ASN A 107 -4.46 -5.51 23.50
CA ASN A 107 -3.75 -6.71 23.89
C ASN A 107 -4.39 -8.01 23.31
N PRO A 108 -4.49 -8.14 21.98
CA PRO A 108 -5.26 -9.20 21.35
C PRO A 108 -4.62 -10.59 21.55
N SER A 109 -5.48 -11.61 21.69
CA SER A 109 -5.04 -13.01 21.71
C SER A 109 -4.90 -13.63 20.32
N ILE A 110 -5.46 -12.99 19.29
CA ILE A 110 -5.40 -13.44 17.89
C ILE A 110 -4.08 -13.01 17.23
N PRO A 111 -3.62 -13.71 16.18
CA PRO A 111 -2.47 -13.30 15.40
C PRO A 111 -2.71 -11.97 14.71
N ILE A 112 -1.75 -11.05 14.84
CA ILE A 112 -1.68 -9.77 14.09
C ILE A 112 -0.52 -9.86 13.11
N MET A 113 -0.75 -9.40 11.89
CA MET A 113 0.28 -9.14 10.89
C MET A 113 0.08 -7.74 10.30
N THR A 114 1.09 -7.22 9.62
CA THR A 114 0.95 -6.00 8.82
C THR A 114 0.97 -6.31 7.33
N VAL A 115 0.34 -5.45 6.53
CA VAL A 115 0.27 -5.57 5.07
C VAL A 115 0.51 -4.19 4.45
N ASP A 116 1.18 -4.09 3.29
CA ASP A 116 1.49 -2.82 2.59
C ASP A 116 2.43 -1.87 3.36
N ALA A 117 2.06 -1.47 4.55
CA ALA A 117 2.88 -0.70 5.47
C ALA A 117 3.15 -1.50 6.75
N ASP A 118 4.28 -1.24 7.40
CA ASP A 118 4.65 -1.91 8.64
C ASP A 118 4.58 -0.98 9.85
N LEU A 119 4.66 -1.55 11.03
CA LEU A 119 4.91 -0.80 12.26
C LEU A 119 6.37 -0.29 12.27
N ALA A 120 6.62 0.71 13.08
CA ALA A 120 7.98 1.15 13.34
C ALA A 120 8.82 -0.01 13.94
N LYS A 121 10.14 0.02 13.69
CA LYS A 121 11.06 -1.06 14.09
C LYS A 121 10.95 -1.41 15.58
N GLU A 122 10.80 -0.42 16.44
CA GLU A 122 10.64 -0.59 17.89
C GLU A 122 9.34 -1.30 18.30
N ASP A 123 8.32 -1.26 17.45
CA ASP A 123 7.02 -1.87 17.67
C ASP A 123 6.80 -3.18 16.89
N ALA A 124 7.79 -3.61 16.11
CA ALA A 124 7.68 -4.79 15.24
C ALA A 124 7.30 -6.07 15.99
N ALA A 125 7.61 -6.19 17.29
CA ALA A 125 7.21 -7.34 18.11
C ALA A 125 5.69 -7.48 18.33
N LEU A 126 4.90 -6.44 18.04
CA LEU A 126 3.43 -6.47 18.16
C LEU A 126 2.76 -7.27 17.03
N ARG A 127 3.46 -7.52 15.95
CA ARG A 127 2.96 -8.30 14.82
C ARG A 127 3.80 -9.57 14.61
N LYS A 128 3.25 -10.55 13.90
CA LYS A 128 3.94 -11.82 13.61
C LYS A 128 4.78 -11.78 12.34
N THR A 129 4.32 -11.04 11.32
CA THR A 129 5.03 -10.84 10.05
C THR A 129 4.51 -9.60 9.35
N TYR A 130 5.31 -9.07 8.43
CA TYR A 130 4.93 -8.09 7.43
C TYR A 130 4.78 -8.77 6.07
N LEU A 131 3.66 -8.52 5.38
CA LEU A 131 3.42 -8.93 3.99
C LEU A 131 3.33 -7.70 3.11
N GLY A 132 4.24 -7.53 2.15
CA GLY A 132 4.17 -6.37 1.26
C GLY A 132 5.43 -6.15 0.45
N THR A 133 5.63 -4.91 0.08
CA THR A 133 6.76 -4.45 -0.71
C THR A 133 8.00 -4.26 0.17
N ASP A 134 9.18 -4.62 -0.34
CA ASP A 134 10.42 -4.07 0.22
C ASP A 134 10.51 -2.58 -0.11
N ASN A 135 9.99 -1.76 0.81
CA ASN A 135 9.87 -0.32 0.61
C ASN A 135 11.22 0.40 0.52
N TYR A 136 12.25 -0.10 1.23
CA TYR A 136 13.59 0.44 1.09
C TYR A 136 14.15 0.16 -0.31
N LEU A 137 14.05 -1.09 -0.78
CA LEU A 137 14.48 -1.47 -2.12
C LEU A 137 13.71 -0.70 -3.20
N MET A 138 12.40 -0.51 -3.03
CA MET A 138 11.57 0.29 -3.94
C MET A 138 12.09 1.71 -4.08
N GLY A 139 12.34 2.39 -2.96
CA GLY A 139 12.93 3.73 -2.95
C GLY A 139 14.32 3.74 -3.59
N LYS A 140 15.15 2.74 -3.28
CA LYS A 140 16.46 2.58 -3.89
C LYS A 140 16.38 2.48 -5.40
N ARG A 141 15.42 1.69 -5.95
CA ARG A 141 15.18 1.59 -7.40
C ARG A 141 14.76 2.92 -8.01
N ILE A 142 13.86 3.66 -7.36
CA ILE A 142 13.50 5.02 -7.80
C ILE A 142 14.74 5.91 -7.89
N GLY A 143 15.57 5.92 -6.85
CA GLY A 143 16.83 6.68 -6.83
C GLY A 143 17.82 6.24 -7.90
N GLU A 144 17.96 4.94 -8.17
CA GLU A 144 18.81 4.39 -9.22
C GLU A 144 18.36 4.84 -10.62
N TYR A 145 17.04 4.88 -10.91
CA TYR A 145 16.51 5.43 -12.17
C TYR A 145 16.79 6.93 -12.30
N ILE A 146 16.59 7.72 -11.26
CA ILE A 146 16.88 9.15 -11.24
C ILE A 146 18.39 9.37 -11.50
N LYS A 147 19.26 8.66 -10.77
CA LYS A 147 20.73 8.74 -10.92
C LYS A 147 21.19 8.31 -12.31
N LYS A 148 20.60 7.26 -12.88
CA LYS A 148 20.91 6.80 -14.23
C LYS A 148 20.57 7.85 -15.28
N ALA A 149 19.44 8.56 -15.11
CA ALA A 149 19.01 9.62 -16.03
C ALA A 149 19.85 10.90 -15.86
N LYS A 150 20.29 11.24 -14.64
CA LYS A 150 21.17 12.39 -14.32
C LYS A 150 22.39 11.97 -13.50
N PRO A 151 23.41 11.37 -14.14
CA PRO A 151 24.55 10.78 -13.44
C PRO A 151 25.45 11.80 -12.72
N ASN A 152 25.40 13.07 -13.12
CA ASN A 152 26.16 14.15 -12.52
C ASN A 152 25.49 14.79 -11.30
N GLY A 153 24.31 14.30 -10.90
CA GLY A 153 23.54 14.87 -9.82
C GLY A 153 22.68 16.07 -10.24
N GLY A 154 22.19 16.81 -9.26
CA GLY A 154 21.31 17.96 -9.45
C GLY A 154 20.55 18.31 -8.18
N THR A 155 19.52 19.11 -8.34
CA THR A 155 18.60 19.48 -7.27
C THR A 155 17.35 18.60 -7.33
N ILE A 156 16.83 18.19 -6.17
CA ILE A 156 15.69 17.29 -6.06
C ILE A 156 14.71 17.73 -4.98
N CYS A 157 13.45 17.41 -5.16
CA CYS A 157 12.44 17.45 -4.12
C CYS A 157 11.71 16.11 -4.02
N THR A 158 11.43 15.64 -2.81
CA THR A 158 10.59 14.47 -2.58
C THR A 158 9.15 14.89 -2.25
N ILE A 159 8.21 14.20 -2.89
CA ILE A 159 6.78 14.27 -2.56
C ILE A 159 6.46 13.01 -1.78
N GLU A 160 6.16 13.20 -0.50
CA GLU A 160 5.96 12.14 0.47
C GLU A 160 4.49 12.13 0.94
N GLY A 161 4.04 11.00 1.50
CA GLY A 161 2.68 10.84 2.02
C GLY A 161 2.53 11.31 3.46
N ASN A 162 2.14 10.37 4.33
CA ASN A 162 2.06 10.63 5.76
C ASN A 162 3.45 10.50 6.41
N PRO A 163 3.92 11.50 7.20
CA PRO A 163 5.22 11.44 7.85
C PRO A 163 5.33 10.37 8.96
N ALA A 164 4.21 9.76 9.37
CA ALA A 164 4.18 8.67 10.33
C ALA A 164 4.01 7.27 9.68
N ALA A 165 4.00 7.19 8.35
CA ALA A 165 3.89 5.94 7.62
C ALA A 165 5.27 5.33 7.32
N ASP A 166 5.59 4.18 7.93
CA ASP A 166 6.90 3.51 7.81
C ASP A 166 7.30 3.24 6.35
N ASN A 167 6.36 2.79 5.51
CA ASN A 167 6.64 2.50 4.10
C ASN A 167 7.13 3.74 3.33
N ILE A 168 6.56 4.91 3.58
CA ILE A 168 6.95 6.17 2.92
C ILE A 168 8.35 6.59 3.36
N LEU A 169 8.62 6.54 4.66
CA LEU A 169 9.94 6.89 5.20
C LEU A 169 11.05 5.96 4.68
N ARG A 170 10.78 4.66 4.56
CA ARG A 170 11.72 3.69 3.98
C ARG A 170 11.99 3.94 2.50
N ARG A 171 10.96 4.29 1.71
CA ARG A 171 11.13 4.66 0.29
C ARG A 171 12.01 5.90 0.15
N ALA A 172 11.72 6.96 0.91
CA ALA A 172 12.52 8.17 0.89
C ALA A 172 13.97 7.90 1.29
N GLN A 173 14.20 7.08 2.32
CA GLN A 173 15.55 6.69 2.73
C GLN A 173 16.29 5.91 1.65
N GLY A 174 15.66 4.88 1.07
CA GLY A 174 16.27 4.08 -0.01
C GLY A 174 16.66 4.94 -1.22
N MET A 175 15.80 5.90 -1.60
CA MET A 175 16.10 6.84 -2.68
C MET A 175 17.29 7.74 -2.34
N ARG A 176 17.35 8.33 -1.13
CA ARG A 176 18.49 9.15 -0.68
C ARG A 176 19.79 8.36 -0.69
N ASP A 177 19.75 7.11 -0.22
CA ASP A 177 20.94 6.25 -0.16
C ASP A 177 21.46 5.91 -1.56
N ALA A 178 20.55 5.63 -2.52
CA ALA A 178 20.93 5.39 -3.92
C ALA A 178 21.55 6.63 -4.58
N LEU A 179 20.97 7.80 -4.35
CA LEU A 179 21.45 9.06 -4.94
C LEU A 179 22.79 9.48 -4.35
N SER A 180 22.92 9.44 -3.03
CA SER A 180 24.14 9.85 -2.32
C SER A 180 25.28 8.85 -2.42
N GLY A 181 24.95 7.54 -2.52
CA GLY A 181 25.92 6.46 -2.32
C GLY A 181 26.34 6.27 -0.86
N LYS A 182 25.58 6.83 0.09
CA LYS A 182 25.79 6.72 1.55
C LYS A 182 24.47 6.28 2.20
N GLU A 183 24.55 5.53 3.27
CA GLU A 183 23.37 5.04 3.99
C GLU A 183 22.96 5.97 5.14
N GLY A 184 21.65 6.11 5.34
CA GLY A 184 21.07 6.72 6.53
C GLY A 184 21.13 8.24 6.59
N LEU A 185 21.36 8.94 5.48
CA LEU A 185 21.33 10.40 5.47
C LEU A 185 19.90 10.92 5.68
N PRO A 186 19.69 11.88 6.58
CA PRO A 186 18.36 12.47 6.81
C PRO A 186 17.89 13.36 5.64
N ALA A 187 18.85 13.92 4.88
CA ALA A 187 18.63 14.76 3.71
C ALA A 187 19.86 14.74 2.80
N LEU A 188 19.70 15.14 1.55
CA LEU A 188 20.81 15.31 0.59
C LEU A 188 21.29 16.76 0.62
N ALA A 189 22.56 16.96 0.97
CA ALA A 189 23.21 18.30 1.07
C ALA A 189 24.43 18.43 0.14
N GLY A 190 24.45 17.68 -0.97
CA GLY A 190 25.54 17.64 -1.96
C GLY A 190 26.16 16.25 -2.13
N GLU A 191 25.75 15.26 -1.33
CA GLU A 191 26.27 13.90 -1.43
C GLU A 191 25.84 13.25 -2.76
N GLY A 192 26.78 12.59 -3.40
CA GLY A 192 26.58 11.99 -4.73
C GLY A 192 26.25 13.03 -5.82
N GLY A 193 26.49 14.33 -5.55
CA GLY A 193 26.13 15.44 -6.44
C GLY A 193 24.67 15.90 -6.30
N TRP A 194 23.91 15.39 -5.32
CA TRP A 194 22.49 15.70 -5.15
C TRP A 194 22.22 16.60 -3.95
N THR A 195 21.31 17.56 -4.12
CA THR A 195 20.87 18.46 -3.04
C THR A 195 19.36 18.57 -3.01
N GLU A 196 18.75 18.31 -1.86
CA GLU A 196 17.32 18.60 -1.66
C GLU A 196 17.12 20.12 -1.55
N VAL A 197 16.15 20.66 -2.30
CA VAL A 197 15.85 22.10 -2.26
C VAL A 197 15.09 22.48 -0.99
N ALA A 198 15.14 23.74 -0.63
CA ALA A 198 14.36 24.27 0.49
C ALA A 198 12.86 24.00 0.33
N GLY A 199 12.19 23.63 1.41
CA GLY A 199 10.78 23.24 1.42
C GLY A 199 10.53 21.77 1.11
N CYS A 200 11.58 20.95 0.90
CA CYS A 200 11.47 19.51 0.71
C CYS A 200 12.07 18.73 1.89
N PRO A 201 11.53 17.57 2.22
CA PRO A 201 10.38 16.89 1.61
C PRO A 201 9.04 17.60 1.82
N VAL A 202 8.05 17.34 0.91
CA VAL A 202 6.66 17.82 1.09
C VAL A 202 5.78 16.64 1.43
N PHE A 203 5.06 16.75 2.55
CA PHE A 203 4.11 15.74 3.01
C PHE A 203 2.68 16.10 2.58
N THR A 204 1.98 15.16 1.95
CA THR A 204 0.67 15.36 1.32
C THR A 204 -0.44 14.54 1.94
N ASN A 205 -0.12 13.65 2.88
CA ASN A 205 -1.04 12.65 3.45
C ASN A 205 -1.76 11.84 2.36
N ASP A 206 -1.01 11.37 1.36
CA ASP A 206 -1.46 10.54 0.24
C ASP A 206 -2.56 11.21 -0.64
N ASP A 207 -2.71 12.53 -0.58
CA ASP A 207 -3.68 13.32 -1.35
C ASP A 207 -3.08 13.71 -2.71
N GLY A 208 -3.73 13.27 -3.80
CA GLY A 208 -3.26 13.53 -5.16
C GLY A 208 -3.28 15.00 -5.55
N ALA A 209 -4.34 15.73 -5.19
CA ALA A 209 -4.46 17.15 -5.53
C ALA A 209 -3.44 18.01 -4.77
N LYS A 210 -3.25 17.73 -3.48
CA LYS A 210 -2.18 18.37 -2.69
C LYS A 210 -0.80 18.04 -3.23
N GLY A 211 -0.59 16.80 -3.73
CA GLY A 211 0.67 16.41 -4.34
C GLY A 211 0.98 17.23 -5.59
N VAL A 212 0.03 17.40 -6.51
CA VAL A 212 0.21 18.22 -7.71
C VAL A 212 0.38 19.69 -7.36
N GLN A 213 -0.39 20.22 -6.39
CA GLN A 213 -0.22 21.59 -5.92
C GLN A 213 1.18 21.82 -5.33
N ALA A 214 1.66 20.91 -4.48
CA ALA A 214 3.00 20.97 -3.91
C ALA A 214 4.09 20.99 -4.99
N MET A 215 3.97 20.13 -6.02
CA MET A 215 4.92 20.12 -7.15
C MET A 215 4.88 21.44 -7.91
N THR A 216 3.70 22.03 -8.11
CA THR A 216 3.55 23.34 -8.75
C THR A 216 4.26 24.44 -7.97
N ASP A 217 4.05 24.49 -6.65
CA ASP A 217 4.65 25.49 -5.77
C ASP A 217 6.18 25.34 -5.69
N ILE A 218 6.68 24.11 -5.62
CA ILE A 218 8.12 23.83 -5.63
C ILE A 218 8.77 24.22 -6.95
N LEU A 219 8.14 23.95 -8.10
CA LEU A 219 8.65 24.38 -9.40
C LEU A 219 8.68 25.91 -9.53
N ALA A 220 7.66 26.60 -9.02
CA ALA A 220 7.61 28.05 -9.01
C ALA A 220 8.71 28.66 -8.13
N ALA A 221 8.95 28.09 -6.95
CA ALA A 221 10.01 28.53 -6.03
C ALA A 221 11.42 28.14 -6.49
N ASN A 222 11.54 27.04 -7.27
CA ASN A 222 12.82 26.47 -7.71
C ASN A 222 12.81 26.25 -9.24
N PRO A 223 12.91 27.32 -10.07
CA PRO A 223 12.82 27.21 -11.53
C PRO A 223 13.92 26.37 -12.20
N LYS A 224 14.96 26.04 -11.45
CA LYS A 224 16.10 25.21 -11.89
C LYS A 224 16.09 23.84 -11.22
N LEU A 225 14.96 23.41 -10.64
CA LEU A 225 14.84 22.06 -10.10
C LEU A 225 15.13 21.03 -11.18
N ASP A 226 15.89 19.99 -10.83
CA ASP A 226 16.32 18.94 -11.76
C ASP A 226 15.48 17.68 -11.67
N ALA A 227 14.90 17.37 -10.49
CA ALA A 227 14.18 16.14 -10.31
C ALA A 227 13.06 16.20 -9.25
N PHE A 228 12.07 15.33 -9.41
CA PHE A 228 11.18 14.89 -8.34
C PHE A 228 11.37 13.39 -8.05
N GLY A 229 11.36 13.06 -6.74
CA GLY A 229 11.14 11.70 -6.24
C GLY A 229 9.75 11.63 -5.60
N ILE A 230 8.86 10.79 -6.12
CA ILE A 230 7.48 10.68 -5.64
C ILE A 230 7.32 9.35 -4.93
N MET A 231 7.13 9.38 -3.61
CA MET A 231 7.17 8.18 -2.76
C MET A 231 5.87 7.37 -2.72
N GLY A 232 4.85 7.83 -3.44
CA GLY A 232 3.59 7.11 -3.71
C GLY A 232 2.87 7.75 -4.89
N GLY A 233 2.16 6.96 -5.68
CA GLY A 233 1.62 7.37 -6.97
C GLY A 233 0.40 8.30 -6.94
N TRP A 234 -0.06 8.72 -5.75
CA TRP A 234 -1.28 9.53 -5.62
C TRP A 234 -1.34 10.80 -6.48
N PRO A 235 -0.26 11.56 -6.75
CA PRO A 235 -0.35 12.70 -7.68
C PRO A 235 -0.69 12.28 -9.10
N LEU A 236 -0.27 11.07 -9.51
CA LEU A 236 -0.47 10.54 -10.86
C LEU A 236 -1.85 9.88 -11.02
N PHE A 237 -2.25 9.03 -10.08
CA PHE A 237 -3.55 8.32 -10.18
C PHE A 237 -4.70 9.07 -9.50
N GLY A 238 -4.45 9.85 -8.44
CA GLY A 238 -5.47 10.61 -7.71
C GLY A 238 -5.78 11.98 -8.33
N ALA A 239 -4.85 12.54 -9.12
CA ALA A 239 -5.04 13.82 -9.84
C ALA A 239 -4.42 13.76 -11.24
N PRO A 240 -4.80 12.80 -12.10
CA PRO A 240 -4.10 12.50 -13.34
C PRO A 240 -4.14 13.67 -14.37
N GLN A 241 -5.25 14.37 -14.47
CA GLN A 241 -5.34 15.47 -15.41
C GLN A 241 -4.55 16.72 -14.93
N PRO A 242 -4.66 17.19 -13.68
CA PRO A 242 -3.77 18.21 -13.13
C PRO A 242 -2.28 17.86 -13.25
N TYR A 243 -1.90 16.60 -13.03
CA TYR A 243 -0.52 16.14 -13.23
C TYR A 243 -0.08 16.29 -14.69
N ARG A 244 -0.91 15.85 -15.65
CA ARG A 244 -0.64 16.03 -17.10
C ARG A 244 -0.51 17.50 -17.49
N ASP A 245 -1.38 18.35 -16.99
CA ASP A 245 -1.37 19.77 -17.29
C ASP A 245 -0.08 20.45 -16.79
N LEU A 246 0.44 20.02 -15.63
CA LEU A 246 1.69 20.50 -15.07
C LEU A 246 2.91 20.03 -15.90
N PHE A 247 2.97 18.78 -16.32
CA PHE A 247 4.18 18.19 -16.92
C PHE A 247 4.18 18.10 -18.44
N LYS A 248 3.04 18.24 -19.13
CA LYS A 248 3.00 18.36 -20.61
C LYS A 248 3.92 19.43 -21.17
N PRO A 249 3.97 20.67 -20.61
CA PRO A 249 4.91 21.69 -21.07
C PRO A 249 6.38 21.33 -20.87
N MET A 250 6.67 20.35 -20.01
CA MET A 250 8.02 19.86 -19.69
C MET A 250 8.39 18.55 -20.40
N ALA A 251 7.52 18.00 -21.26
CA ALA A 251 7.71 16.70 -21.89
C ALA A 251 9.06 16.57 -22.63
N ASP A 252 9.47 17.61 -23.36
CA ASP A 252 10.76 17.63 -24.05
C ASP A 252 11.95 17.59 -23.09
N LYS A 253 11.86 18.27 -21.94
CA LYS A 253 12.90 18.24 -20.91
C LYS A 253 12.98 16.86 -20.26
N ILE A 254 11.83 16.23 -20.00
CA ILE A 254 11.77 14.87 -19.45
C ILE A 254 12.38 13.87 -20.45
N ALA A 255 12.00 13.95 -21.73
CA ALA A 255 12.54 13.08 -22.77
C ALA A 255 14.05 13.18 -22.95
N LYS A 256 14.64 14.34 -22.67
CA LYS A 256 16.08 14.59 -22.74
C LYS A 256 16.82 14.38 -21.42
N ASN A 257 16.13 13.94 -20.36
CA ASN A 257 16.65 13.86 -19.00
C ASN A 257 17.16 15.22 -18.44
N GLU A 258 16.69 16.33 -18.99
CA GLU A 258 16.95 17.66 -18.43
C GLU A 258 16.16 17.86 -17.13
N PHE A 259 14.98 17.23 -17.05
CA PHE A 259 14.17 17.09 -15.84
C PHE A 259 13.78 15.63 -15.65
N VAL A 260 13.87 15.11 -14.43
CA VAL A 260 13.67 13.68 -14.14
C VAL A 260 12.60 13.48 -13.08
N ILE A 261 11.71 12.52 -13.29
CA ILE A 261 10.68 12.15 -12.33
C ILE A 261 10.75 10.64 -12.12
N GLY A 262 11.10 10.22 -10.91
CA GLY A 262 10.97 8.84 -10.46
C GLY A 262 9.81 8.73 -9.49
N ALA A 263 8.87 7.82 -9.73
CA ALA A 263 7.68 7.69 -8.90
C ALA A 263 7.42 6.24 -8.48
N ALA A 264 6.80 6.10 -7.33
CA ALA A 264 6.26 4.85 -6.84
C ALA A 264 4.95 4.51 -7.56
N ASP A 265 4.61 3.22 -7.55
CA ASP A 265 3.39 2.59 -8.05
C ASP A 265 3.32 2.44 -9.58
N THR A 266 2.38 1.60 -10.03
CA THR A 266 2.11 1.29 -11.45
C THR A 266 0.62 0.99 -11.65
N ILE A 267 -0.26 1.74 -11.00
CA ILE A 267 -1.71 1.52 -11.01
C ILE A 267 -2.46 2.62 -11.76
N GLY A 268 -3.64 2.29 -12.26
CA GLY A 268 -4.54 3.27 -12.90
C GLY A 268 -3.87 4.06 -14.02
N ASP A 269 -3.95 5.38 -13.93
CA ASP A 269 -3.44 6.33 -14.94
C ASP A 269 -1.91 6.41 -15.02
N GLU A 270 -1.16 5.92 -14.04
CA GLU A 270 0.30 6.02 -14.00
C GLU A 270 0.98 5.39 -15.21
N VAL A 271 0.51 4.20 -15.61
CA VAL A 271 1.00 3.49 -16.81
C VAL A 271 0.75 4.30 -18.08
N ALA A 272 -0.41 4.95 -18.18
CA ALA A 272 -0.72 5.83 -19.32
C ALA A 272 0.19 7.07 -19.31
N ILE A 273 0.41 7.70 -18.15
CA ILE A 273 1.30 8.84 -17.96
C ILE A 273 2.75 8.47 -18.33
N ALA A 274 3.21 7.27 -17.95
CA ALA A 274 4.53 6.78 -18.36
C ALA A 274 4.63 6.57 -19.89
N ARG A 275 3.59 6.03 -20.52
CA ARG A 275 3.51 5.89 -21.97
C ARG A 275 3.52 7.24 -22.69
N GLU A 276 2.90 8.26 -22.11
CA GLU A 276 2.94 9.64 -22.59
C GLU A 276 4.33 10.28 -22.41
N GLY A 277 5.24 9.67 -21.63
CA GLY A 277 6.58 10.20 -21.38
C GLY A 277 6.61 11.36 -20.38
N LEU A 278 5.63 11.44 -19.49
CA LEU A 278 5.51 12.49 -18.47
C LEU A 278 6.06 12.06 -17.10
N VAL A 279 6.66 10.90 -17.03
CA VAL A 279 7.44 10.38 -15.91
C VAL A 279 8.60 9.57 -16.46
N THR A 280 9.75 9.61 -15.80
CA THR A 280 10.96 8.91 -16.29
C THR A 280 10.91 7.43 -15.97
N ALA A 281 10.51 7.08 -14.74
CA ALA A 281 10.37 5.72 -14.29
C ALA A 281 9.31 5.59 -13.20
N LEU A 282 8.61 4.46 -13.21
CA LEU A 282 7.71 4.00 -12.16
C LEU A 282 8.29 2.72 -11.53
N VAL A 283 8.20 2.62 -10.23
CA VAL A 283 8.52 1.39 -9.50
C VAL A 283 7.25 0.94 -8.77
N GLY A 284 6.62 -0.09 -9.28
CA GLY A 284 5.31 -0.56 -8.83
C GLY A 284 5.35 -1.59 -7.73
N GLN A 285 4.25 -1.65 -7.01
CA GLN A 285 3.93 -2.65 -6.01
C GLN A 285 2.92 -3.65 -6.58
N ARG A 286 2.66 -4.73 -5.81
CA ARG A 286 1.69 -5.78 -6.18
C ARG A 286 0.55 -5.89 -5.15
N PRO A 287 -0.33 -4.89 -5.05
CA PRO A 287 -1.37 -4.86 -4.03
C PRO A 287 -2.38 -6.01 -4.15
N PHE A 288 -2.73 -6.44 -5.37
CA PHE A 288 -3.57 -7.61 -5.55
C PHE A 288 -2.96 -8.87 -4.91
N GLU A 289 -1.65 -9.08 -5.09
CA GLU A 289 -0.93 -10.21 -4.50
C GLU A 289 -0.93 -10.14 -2.96
N MET A 290 -0.81 -8.93 -2.39
CA MET A 290 -0.92 -8.72 -0.94
C MET A 290 -2.29 -9.17 -0.42
N GLY A 291 -3.38 -8.72 -1.04
CA GLY A 291 -4.74 -9.10 -0.66
C GLY A 291 -5.04 -10.59 -0.85
N TYR A 292 -4.50 -11.19 -1.90
CA TYR A 292 -4.69 -12.61 -2.19
C TYR A 292 -3.91 -13.53 -1.24
N LYS A 293 -2.68 -13.13 -0.87
CA LYS A 293 -1.83 -13.94 0.03
C LYS A 293 -2.16 -13.77 1.51
N ALA A 294 -2.63 -12.58 1.93
CA ALA A 294 -2.84 -12.27 3.35
C ALA A 294 -3.73 -13.30 4.08
N PRO A 295 -4.87 -13.77 3.54
CA PRO A 295 -5.69 -14.77 4.22
C PRO A 295 -4.94 -16.09 4.46
N SER A 296 -4.15 -16.56 3.48
CA SER A 296 -3.38 -17.80 3.62
C SER A 296 -2.27 -17.66 4.67
N VAL A 297 -1.59 -16.50 4.71
CA VAL A 297 -0.60 -16.20 5.76
C VAL A 297 -1.25 -16.15 7.13
N MET A 298 -2.41 -15.51 7.26
CA MET A 298 -3.16 -15.48 8.52
C MET A 298 -3.57 -16.90 8.99
N LEU A 299 -3.98 -17.79 8.08
CA LEU A 299 -4.29 -19.17 8.40
C LEU A 299 -3.05 -19.94 8.91
N ASP A 300 -1.90 -19.75 8.29
CA ASP A 300 -0.65 -20.37 8.74
C ASP A 300 -0.28 -19.90 10.16
N LEU A 301 -0.46 -18.61 10.45
CA LEU A 301 -0.25 -18.05 11.80
C LEU A 301 -1.24 -18.63 12.83
N ILE A 302 -2.53 -18.78 12.49
CA ILE A 302 -3.55 -19.41 13.35
C ILE A 302 -3.17 -20.86 13.66
N GLN A 303 -2.62 -21.58 12.68
CA GLN A 303 -2.20 -22.96 12.81
C GLN A 303 -0.85 -23.12 13.51
N GLY A 304 -0.20 -22.02 13.92
CA GLY A 304 1.11 -22.03 14.56
C GLY A 304 2.26 -22.45 13.66
N LYS A 305 2.07 -22.38 12.34
CA LYS A 305 3.13 -22.66 11.37
C LYS A 305 4.16 -21.52 11.37
N LYS A 306 5.40 -21.88 11.00
CA LYS A 306 6.44 -20.88 10.76
C LYS A 306 6.13 -20.09 9.48
N VAL A 307 6.07 -18.78 9.60
CA VAL A 307 5.94 -17.83 8.50
C VAL A 307 7.22 -17.00 8.45
N ASP A 308 7.71 -16.71 7.26
CA ASP A 308 8.85 -15.81 7.09
C ASP A 308 8.47 -14.39 7.51
N ASP A 309 9.44 -13.61 7.99
CA ASP A 309 9.27 -12.21 8.35
C ASP A 309 10.49 -11.41 7.86
N PRO A 310 10.30 -10.57 6.87
CA PRO A 310 9.07 -10.26 6.11
C PRO A 310 8.73 -11.26 4.98
N VAL A 311 7.48 -11.25 4.51
CA VAL A 311 7.02 -11.88 3.27
C VAL A 311 6.92 -10.81 2.19
N PHE A 312 7.93 -10.72 1.32
CA PHE A 312 7.93 -9.71 0.28
C PHE A 312 7.12 -10.13 -0.96
N THR A 313 6.39 -9.17 -1.52
CA THR A 313 5.88 -9.20 -2.89
C THR A 313 6.92 -8.61 -3.85
N GLY A 314 6.79 -8.88 -5.16
CA GLY A 314 7.71 -8.35 -6.14
C GLY A 314 7.55 -6.85 -6.42
N LEU A 315 8.46 -6.31 -7.24
CA LEU A 315 8.37 -4.96 -7.80
C LEU A 315 8.15 -5.04 -9.31
N ASP A 316 7.42 -4.07 -9.87
CA ASP A 316 7.24 -3.88 -11.29
C ASP A 316 7.91 -2.56 -11.70
N GLU A 317 8.96 -2.65 -12.54
CA GLU A 317 9.79 -1.49 -12.91
C GLU A 317 9.48 -1.06 -14.33
N CYS A 318 8.84 0.10 -14.50
CA CYS A 318 8.33 0.61 -15.76
C CYS A 318 9.03 1.92 -16.17
N THR A 319 9.51 1.94 -17.41
CA THR A 319 9.94 3.15 -18.11
C THR A 319 9.08 3.31 -19.36
N LYS A 320 9.20 4.42 -20.07
CA LYS A 320 8.51 4.60 -21.36
C LYS A 320 8.76 3.43 -22.33
N ASP A 321 9.97 2.88 -22.33
CA ASP A 321 10.36 1.81 -23.26
C ASP A 321 9.83 0.43 -22.83
N THR A 322 9.54 0.22 -21.56
CA THR A 322 9.10 -1.06 -21.00
C THR A 322 7.65 -1.09 -20.54
N VAL A 323 6.93 0.03 -20.63
CA VAL A 323 5.60 0.25 -20.08
C VAL A 323 4.54 -0.78 -20.50
N ASP A 324 4.69 -1.39 -21.67
CA ASP A 324 3.74 -2.39 -22.18
C ASP A 324 4.01 -3.82 -21.65
N THR A 325 5.15 -4.06 -21.00
CA THR A 325 5.59 -5.39 -20.53
C THR A 325 6.06 -5.42 -19.08
N CYS A 326 6.14 -4.27 -18.42
CA CYS A 326 6.74 -4.17 -17.10
C CYS A 326 5.87 -4.72 -15.96
N ILE A 327 4.54 -4.76 -16.14
CA ILE A 327 3.63 -5.29 -15.11
C ILE A 327 3.52 -6.79 -15.27
N GLN A 328 3.92 -7.52 -14.24
CA GLN A 328 3.73 -8.97 -14.19
C GLN A 328 2.27 -9.28 -13.81
N LYS A 329 1.60 -10.08 -14.66
CA LYS A 329 0.20 -10.49 -14.49
C LYS A 329 0.07 -11.64 -13.51
#